data_198badd643d12c848c5ac11bd234d4a7
#
_entry.id   198badd643d12c848c5ac11bd234d4a7
#
_cell.length_a   1.000
_cell.length_b   1.000
_cell.length_c   1.000
_cell.angle_alpha   90.00
_cell.angle_beta   90.00
_cell.angle_gamma   90.00
#
_symmetry.space_group_name_H-M   'P 1'
#
loop_
_entity.id
_entity.type
_entity.pdbx_description
1 polymer ?
#
loop_
_entity_poly.entity_id
_entity_poly.type
_entity_poly.pdbx_seq_one_letter_code
_entity_poly.pdbx_strand_id
1 'polypeptide(L)'
;MRGKILVIEDEMAINDLISMNLEVTGYEVVSCLDGLEAEETLKKEADFDLALVDIMLPGKDGFALLPELKAAGIPVIFLTAKADVQSKVRGLKEGAEDYIVKPFEMLELLVRVEKVLERHQKGREILKVGDVEIDTEKRSVTKAGEEIYLKPMEYDCLLMFVRHKNKALTREQLLKVL
;
A
#
# COMPACT_ATOMS: atom_id res chain seq x y z
N MET A 1 -5.85 14.98 -3.14
CA MET A 1 -6.03 13.92 -2.14
C MET A 1 -4.74 13.13 -2.07
N ARG A 2 -4.16 12.87 -0.88
CA ARG A 2 -2.86 12.18 -0.73
C ARG A 2 -2.95 10.66 -0.79
N GLY A 3 -4.17 10.11 -0.70
CA GLY A 3 -4.44 8.68 -0.70
C GLY A 3 -5.58 8.33 0.26
N LYS A 4 -5.98 7.07 0.27
CA LYS A 4 -7.09 6.54 1.08
C LYS A 4 -6.57 5.50 2.06
N ILE A 5 -6.85 5.69 3.34
CA ILE A 5 -6.33 4.86 4.43
C ILE A 5 -7.47 4.19 5.17
N LEU A 6 -7.34 2.88 5.39
CA LEU A 6 -8.24 2.10 6.24
C LEU A 6 -7.66 2.06 7.66
N VAL A 7 -8.42 2.50 8.65
CA VAL A 7 -8.04 2.46 10.08
C VAL A 7 -8.93 1.44 10.79
N ILE A 8 -8.33 0.42 11.40
CA ILE A 8 -9.01 -0.65 12.12
C ILE A 8 -8.48 -0.68 13.55
N GLU A 9 -9.25 -0.13 14.46
CA GLU A 9 -8.88 0.07 15.87
C GLU A 9 -10.15 0.08 16.71
N ASP A 10 -10.26 -0.79 17.70
CA ASP A 10 -11.47 -0.97 18.51
C ASP A 10 -11.66 0.10 19.60
N GLU A 11 -10.58 0.72 20.06
CA GLU A 11 -10.67 1.86 20.97
C GLU A 11 -11.07 3.13 20.19
N MET A 12 -12.35 3.50 20.27
CA MET A 12 -12.92 4.64 19.53
C MET A 12 -12.08 5.92 19.69
N ALA A 13 -11.58 6.22 20.90
CA ALA A 13 -10.78 7.42 21.14
C ALA A 13 -9.44 7.41 20.36
N ILE A 14 -8.80 6.25 20.22
CA ILE A 14 -7.57 6.08 19.46
C ILE A 14 -7.89 6.13 17.98
N ASN A 15 -8.95 5.46 17.53
CA ASN A 15 -9.41 5.46 16.15
C ASN A 15 -9.72 6.88 15.68
N ASP A 16 -10.52 7.64 16.44
CA ASP A 16 -10.85 9.04 16.13
C ASP A 16 -9.61 9.93 16.08
N LEU A 17 -8.68 9.75 17.01
CA LEU A 17 -7.43 10.52 17.05
C LEU A 17 -6.57 10.26 15.82
N ILE A 18 -6.40 9.00 15.42
CA ILE A 18 -5.65 8.62 14.20
C ILE A 18 -6.35 9.20 12.97
N SER A 19 -7.65 8.96 12.84
CA SER A 19 -8.44 9.37 11.69
C SER A 19 -8.40 10.87 11.49
N MET A 20 -8.65 11.66 12.53
CA MET A 20 -8.60 13.12 12.48
C MET A 20 -7.24 13.65 12.03
N ASN A 21 -6.15 13.09 12.56
CA ASN A 21 -4.80 13.55 12.17
C ASN A 21 -4.45 13.19 10.73
N LEU A 22 -4.87 12.02 10.24
CA LEU A 22 -4.70 11.63 8.84
C LEU A 22 -5.51 12.53 7.90
N GLU A 23 -6.76 12.84 8.25
CA GLU A 23 -7.63 13.74 7.47
C GLU A 23 -7.05 15.16 7.39
N VAL A 24 -6.57 15.70 8.51
CA VAL A 24 -5.90 17.03 8.55
C VAL A 24 -4.65 17.06 7.65
N THR A 25 -3.95 15.93 7.51
CA THR A 25 -2.80 15.83 6.60
C THR A 25 -3.18 15.56 5.14
N GLY A 26 -4.49 15.43 4.83
CA GLY A 26 -5.04 15.36 3.48
C GLY A 26 -5.30 13.96 2.95
N TYR A 27 -5.31 12.94 3.80
CA TYR A 27 -5.76 11.59 3.47
C TYR A 27 -7.28 11.47 3.58
N GLU A 28 -7.87 10.59 2.76
CA GLU A 28 -9.22 10.07 2.98
C GLU A 28 -9.13 8.90 3.97
N VAL A 29 -10.00 8.87 4.95
CA VAL A 29 -9.97 7.81 5.98
C VAL A 29 -11.29 7.08 6.02
N VAL A 30 -11.20 5.74 6.03
CA VAL A 30 -12.32 4.85 6.39
C VAL A 30 -11.96 4.17 7.68
N SER A 31 -12.85 4.25 8.67
CA SER A 31 -12.66 3.76 10.02
C SER A 31 -13.53 2.55 10.29
N CYS A 32 -12.96 1.52 10.90
CA CYS A 32 -13.64 0.32 11.39
C CYS A 32 -13.25 0.08 12.85
N LEU A 33 -14.21 -0.37 13.66
CA LEU A 33 -14.00 -0.60 15.10
C LEU A 33 -13.77 -2.08 15.44
N ASP A 34 -13.93 -2.97 14.48
CA ASP A 34 -13.63 -4.39 14.66
C ASP A 34 -13.22 -5.07 13.34
N GLY A 35 -12.72 -6.31 13.45
CA GLY A 35 -12.22 -7.05 12.31
C GLY A 35 -13.32 -7.54 11.36
N LEU A 36 -14.56 -7.72 11.81
CA LEU A 36 -15.68 -8.13 10.96
C LEU A 36 -16.17 -6.97 10.11
N GLU A 37 -16.28 -5.78 10.71
CA GLU A 37 -16.59 -4.54 9.99
C GLU A 37 -15.55 -4.24 8.91
N ALA A 38 -14.27 -4.45 9.23
CA ALA A 38 -13.17 -4.31 8.27
C ALA A 38 -13.30 -5.29 7.10
N GLU A 39 -13.61 -6.56 7.38
CA GLU A 39 -13.84 -7.57 6.34
C GLU A 39 -15.02 -7.20 5.41
N GLU A 40 -16.11 -6.72 5.98
CA GLU A 40 -17.26 -6.25 5.19
C GLU A 40 -16.92 -5.02 4.35
N THR A 41 -16.12 -4.11 4.90
CA THR A 41 -15.65 -2.92 4.19
C THR A 41 -14.76 -3.32 3.02
N LEU A 42 -13.81 -4.24 3.21
CA LEU A 42 -12.94 -4.74 2.14
C LEU A 42 -13.70 -5.48 1.03
N LYS A 43 -14.82 -6.14 1.34
CA LYS A 43 -15.69 -6.77 0.32
C LYS A 43 -16.41 -5.75 -0.55
N LYS A 44 -16.74 -4.58 0.02
CA LYS A 44 -17.44 -3.49 -0.69
C LYS A 44 -16.48 -2.58 -1.44
N GLU A 45 -15.34 -2.36 -0.86
CA GLU A 45 -14.34 -1.41 -1.33
C GLU A 45 -12.94 -1.89 -0.93
N ALA A 46 -12.07 -2.10 -1.91
CA ALA A 46 -10.67 -2.53 -1.69
C ALA A 46 -9.66 -1.52 -2.25
N ASP A 47 -10.09 -0.28 -2.52
CA ASP A 47 -9.25 0.79 -3.09
C ASP A 47 -8.61 1.63 -1.97
N PHE A 48 -7.80 0.96 -1.14
CA PHE A 48 -7.03 1.59 -0.08
C PHE A 48 -5.55 1.58 -0.41
N ASP A 49 -4.87 2.69 -0.13
CA ASP A 49 -3.42 2.82 -0.32
C ASP A 49 -2.63 2.27 0.86
N LEU A 50 -3.26 2.14 2.05
CA LEU A 50 -2.65 1.62 3.27
C LEU A 50 -3.73 1.22 4.28
N ALA A 51 -3.44 0.22 5.11
CA ALA A 51 -4.23 -0.12 6.29
C ALA A 51 -3.40 0.01 7.58
N LEU A 52 -3.96 0.69 8.57
CA LEU A 52 -3.51 0.69 9.96
C LEU A 52 -4.39 -0.28 10.72
N VAL A 53 -3.81 -1.30 11.33
CA VAL A 53 -4.57 -2.42 11.91
C VAL A 53 -4.08 -2.72 13.32
N ASP A 54 -4.96 -2.59 14.31
CA ASP A 54 -4.67 -3.16 15.63
C ASP A 54 -4.62 -4.69 15.53
N ILE A 55 -3.64 -5.28 16.18
CA ILE A 55 -3.52 -6.74 16.27
C ILE A 55 -4.63 -7.31 17.13
N MET A 56 -4.95 -6.65 18.23
CA MET A 56 -5.87 -7.13 19.27
C MET A 56 -7.30 -6.65 19.05
N LEU A 57 -7.90 -7.01 17.91
CA LEU A 57 -9.27 -6.64 17.57
C LEU A 57 -10.28 -7.67 18.10
N PRO A 58 -11.49 -7.25 18.50
CA PRO A 58 -12.57 -8.18 18.75
C PRO A 58 -13.09 -8.83 17.45
N GLY A 59 -13.62 -10.03 17.58
CA GLY A 59 -14.19 -10.82 16.48
C GLY A 59 -13.14 -11.46 15.60
N LYS A 60 -12.47 -10.68 14.74
CA LYS A 60 -11.40 -11.16 13.85
C LYS A 60 -10.13 -10.34 14.12
N ASP A 61 -9.07 -10.99 14.59
CA ASP A 61 -7.82 -10.31 14.92
C ASP A 61 -7.09 -9.74 13.69
N GLY A 62 -6.16 -8.81 13.93
CA GLY A 62 -5.44 -8.13 12.84
C GLY A 62 -4.62 -9.08 11.96
N PHE A 63 -4.10 -10.19 12.50
CA PHE A 63 -3.37 -11.18 11.70
C PHE A 63 -4.29 -11.96 10.76
N ALA A 64 -5.52 -12.23 11.19
CA ALA A 64 -6.51 -12.90 10.37
C ALA A 64 -6.99 -12.04 9.17
N LEU A 65 -6.86 -10.71 9.27
CA LEU A 65 -7.15 -9.78 8.17
C LEU A 65 -6.00 -9.64 7.17
N LEU A 66 -4.77 -9.92 7.58
CA LEU A 66 -3.57 -9.70 6.76
C LEU A 66 -3.60 -10.40 5.39
N PRO A 67 -4.04 -11.68 5.26
CA PRO A 67 -4.12 -12.33 3.95
C PRO A 67 -5.07 -11.63 2.98
N GLU A 68 -6.18 -11.10 3.45
CA GLU A 68 -7.17 -10.40 2.62
C GLU A 68 -6.62 -9.04 2.17
N LEU A 69 -6.01 -8.28 3.08
CA LEU A 69 -5.37 -7.01 2.77
C LEU A 69 -4.24 -7.19 1.76
N LYS A 70 -3.41 -8.22 1.92
CA LYS A 70 -2.34 -8.55 0.97
C LYS A 70 -2.87 -8.97 -0.40
N ALA A 71 -3.93 -9.77 -0.45
CA ALA A 71 -4.56 -10.17 -1.70
C ALA A 71 -5.13 -8.96 -2.46
N ALA A 72 -5.57 -7.94 -1.73
CA ALA A 72 -6.00 -6.65 -2.30
C ALA A 72 -4.83 -5.71 -2.65
N GLY A 73 -3.58 -6.08 -2.37
CA GLY A 73 -2.40 -5.24 -2.61
C GLY A 73 -2.27 -4.06 -1.63
N ILE A 74 -2.94 -4.13 -0.47
CA ILE A 74 -2.96 -3.06 0.53
C ILE A 74 -1.82 -3.29 1.52
N PRO A 75 -0.84 -2.38 1.63
CA PRO A 75 0.22 -2.46 2.63
C PRO A 75 -0.34 -2.26 4.04
N VAL A 76 0.20 -2.99 5.01
CA VAL A 76 -0.29 -3.01 6.38
C VAL A 76 0.77 -2.50 7.36
N ILE A 77 0.39 -1.57 8.20
CA ILE A 77 1.11 -1.21 9.42
C ILE A 77 0.30 -1.72 10.61
N PHE A 78 0.90 -2.56 11.43
CA PHE A 78 0.24 -3.02 12.64
C PHE A 78 0.42 -2.06 13.81
N LEU A 79 -0.66 -1.86 14.57
CA LEU A 79 -0.63 -1.24 15.89
C LEU A 79 -0.58 -2.36 16.93
N THR A 80 0.33 -2.29 17.90
CA THR A 80 0.56 -3.39 18.84
C THR A 80 0.91 -2.91 20.25
N ALA A 81 0.49 -3.64 21.28
CA ALA A 81 0.92 -3.37 22.64
C ALA A 81 2.41 -3.70 22.84
N LYS A 82 3.07 -2.96 23.75
CA LYS A 82 4.53 -3.01 24.01
C LYS A 82 5.09 -4.40 24.37
N ALA A 83 4.24 -5.30 24.88
CA ALA A 83 4.66 -6.61 25.40
C ALA A 83 4.80 -7.70 24.34
N ASP A 84 4.39 -7.45 23.09
CA ASP A 84 4.26 -8.52 22.09
C ASP A 84 5.36 -8.53 21.03
N VAL A 85 6.59 -8.85 21.48
CA VAL A 85 7.75 -9.02 20.58
C VAL A 85 7.55 -10.22 19.65
N GLN A 86 6.83 -11.27 20.08
CA GLN A 86 6.59 -12.47 19.27
C GLN A 86 5.64 -12.15 18.11
N SER A 87 4.60 -11.36 18.34
CA SER A 87 3.70 -10.88 17.29
C SER A 87 4.42 -10.00 16.27
N LYS A 88 5.39 -9.18 16.69
CA LYS A 88 6.22 -8.39 15.77
C LYS A 88 7.01 -9.27 14.79
N VAL A 89 7.68 -10.30 15.33
CA VAL A 89 8.47 -11.24 14.51
C VAL A 89 7.57 -12.04 13.58
N ARG A 90 6.40 -12.46 14.06
CA ARG A 90 5.41 -13.16 13.26
C ARG A 90 4.93 -12.33 12.10
N GLY A 91 4.47 -11.12 12.33
CA GLY A 91 3.89 -10.29 11.30
C GLY A 91 4.90 -9.83 10.25
N LEU A 92 6.17 -9.51 10.63
CA LEU A 92 7.23 -9.24 9.66
C LEU A 92 7.47 -10.45 8.74
N LYS A 93 7.42 -11.66 9.27
CA LYS A 93 7.51 -12.90 8.47
C LYS A 93 6.28 -13.11 7.59
N GLU A 94 5.11 -12.66 8.02
CA GLU A 94 3.84 -12.78 7.30
C GLU A 94 3.64 -11.65 6.27
N GLY A 95 4.50 -10.61 6.30
CA GLY A 95 4.59 -9.58 5.26
C GLY A 95 3.86 -8.29 5.56
N ALA A 96 3.75 -7.90 6.85
CA ALA A 96 3.43 -6.52 7.21
C ALA A 96 4.60 -5.58 6.86
N GLU A 97 4.28 -4.34 6.52
CA GLU A 97 5.27 -3.33 6.12
C GLU A 97 5.98 -2.68 7.31
N ASP A 98 5.28 -2.47 8.41
CA ASP A 98 5.83 -1.84 9.62
C ASP A 98 4.96 -2.15 10.85
N TYR A 99 5.45 -1.73 12.03
CA TYR A 99 4.80 -1.83 13.34
C TYR A 99 4.92 -0.55 14.11
N ILE A 100 3.84 -0.20 14.81
CA ILE A 100 3.81 0.92 15.75
C ILE A 100 3.39 0.37 17.11
N VAL A 101 4.20 0.65 18.12
CA VAL A 101 3.94 0.19 19.50
C VAL A 101 3.12 1.21 20.24
N LYS A 102 2.01 0.78 20.84
CA LYS A 102 1.19 1.59 21.74
C LYS A 102 1.85 1.71 23.12
N PRO A 103 1.84 2.87 23.77
CA PRO A 103 1.40 4.17 23.25
C PRO A 103 2.42 4.76 22.26
N PHE A 104 1.95 5.48 21.25
CA PHE A 104 2.77 6.09 20.21
C PHE A 104 2.52 7.60 20.11
N GLU A 105 3.52 8.31 19.64
CA GLU A 105 3.37 9.70 19.27
C GLU A 105 2.74 9.81 17.88
N MET A 106 1.77 10.72 17.72
CA MET A 106 1.05 10.87 16.44
C MET A 106 2.00 11.23 15.29
N LEU A 107 3.02 12.04 15.56
CA LEU A 107 4.03 12.38 14.56
C LEU A 107 4.81 11.13 14.08
N GLU A 108 5.09 10.18 14.98
CA GLU A 108 5.74 8.91 14.60
C GLU A 108 4.84 8.13 13.64
N LEU A 109 3.54 8.00 13.94
CA LEU A 109 2.58 7.32 13.09
C LEU A 109 2.52 7.95 11.70
N LEU A 110 2.38 9.27 11.62
CA LEU A 110 2.31 9.99 10.34
C LEU A 110 3.57 9.80 9.49
N VAL A 111 4.75 9.85 10.09
CA VAL A 111 6.03 9.62 9.38
C VAL A 111 6.13 8.18 8.86
N ARG A 112 5.68 7.18 9.62
CA ARG A 112 5.69 5.78 9.18
C ARG A 112 4.71 5.53 8.05
N VAL A 113 3.49 6.07 8.16
CA VAL A 113 2.50 6.05 7.09
C VAL A 113 3.07 6.63 5.79
N GLU A 114 3.66 7.81 5.86
CA GLU A 114 4.25 8.49 4.70
C GLU A 114 5.37 7.64 4.07
N LYS A 115 6.27 7.06 4.87
CA LYS A 115 7.35 6.18 4.39
C LYS A 115 6.85 4.90 3.71
N VAL A 116 5.79 4.28 4.24
CA VAL A 116 5.22 3.08 3.62
C VAL A 116 4.55 3.46 2.31
N LEU A 117 3.74 4.51 2.28
CA LEU A 117 3.10 5.00 1.06
C LEU A 117 4.13 5.39 -0.01
N GLU A 118 5.22 6.08 0.35
CA GLU A 118 6.29 6.40 -0.59
C GLU A 118 6.95 5.15 -1.20
N ARG A 119 7.17 4.10 -0.41
CA ARG A 119 7.73 2.84 -0.90
C ARG A 119 6.79 2.15 -1.88
N HIS A 120 5.49 2.14 -1.57
CA HIS A 120 4.47 1.54 -2.42
C HIS A 120 4.18 2.39 -3.67
N GLN A 121 4.19 3.73 -3.56
CA GLN A 121 4.07 4.62 -4.72
C GLN A 121 5.29 4.56 -5.65
N LYS A 122 6.49 4.33 -5.10
CA LYS A 122 7.70 4.04 -5.92
C LYS A 122 7.63 2.68 -6.62
N GLY A 123 6.87 1.71 -6.07
CA GLY A 123 6.49 0.48 -6.77
C GLY A 123 5.41 0.70 -7.83
N ARG A 124 4.52 1.64 -7.59
CA ARG A 124 3.40 2.03 -8.47
C ARG A 124 3.77 3.23 -9.34
N GLU A 125 4.82 3.10 -10.12
CA GLU A 125 5.17 4.12 -11.09
C GLU A 125 4.25 3.97 -12.32
N ILE A 126 3.24 4.83 -12.42
CA ILE A 126 2.47 4.96 -13.67
C ILE A 126 3.21 5.94 -14.57
N LEU A 127 3.89 5.39 -15.57
CA LEU A 127 4.58 6.19 -16.57
C LEU A 127 3.60 6.54 -17.70
N LYS A 128 3.49 7.84 -18.01
CA LYS A 128 2.64 8.32 -19.12
C LYS A 128 3.49 8.86 -20.26
N VAL A 129 3.24 8.34 -21.46
CA VAL A 129 3.86 8.82 -22.69
C VAL A 129 2.80 8.96 -23.78
N GLY A 130 2.36 10.20 -24.03
CA GLY A 130 1.23 10.45 -24.89
C GLY A 130 -0.06 9.85 -24.31
N ASP A 131 -0.70 8.99 -25.08
CA ASP A 131 -1.90 8.25 -24.73
C ASP A 131 -1.62 6.87 -24.11
N VAL A 132 -0.34 6.54 -23.91
CA VAL A 132 0.09 5.27 -23.30
C VAL A 132 0.36 5.48 -21.80
N GLU A 133 -0.25 4.61 -20.99
CA GLU A 133 0.01 4.50 -19.53
C GLU A 133 0.60 3.13 -19.22
N ILE A 134 1.68 3.11 -18.45
CA ILE A 134 2.37 1.89 -18.03
C ILE A 134 2.30 1.80 -16.51
N ASP A 135 1.59 0.82 -16.00
CA ASP A 135 1.57 0.48 -14.57
C ASP A 135 2.73 -0.50 -14.30
N THR A 136 3.76 -0.02 -13.59
CA THR A 136 4.98 -0.80 -13.36
C THR A 136 4.78 -1.91 -12.33
N GLU A 137 3.79 -1.81 -11.45
CA GLU A 137 3.46 -2.83 -10.46
C GLU A 137 2.68 -3.98 -11.10
N LYS A 138 1.62 -3.66 -11.83
CA LYS A 138 0.80 -4.66 -12.54
C LYS A 138 1.48 -5.20 -13.80
N ARG A 139 2.60 -4.59 -14.22
CA ARG A 139 3.26 -4.85 -15.52
C ARG A 139 2.26 -4.78 -16.68
N SER A 140 1.30 -3.87 -16.60
CA SER A 140 0.27 -3.66 -17.61
C SER A 140 0.47 -2.36 -18.38
N VAL A 141 0.01 -2.34 -19.60
CA VAL A 141 0.07 -1.17 -20.49
C VAL A 141 -1.32 -0.91 -21.03
N THR A 142 -1.75 0.36 -20.94
CA THR A 142 -2.99 0.81 -21.56
C THR A 142 -2.69 1.92 -22.57
N LYS A 143 -3.46 1.97 -23.66
CA LYS A 143 -3.42 3.05 -24.64
C LYS A 143 -4.83 3.60 -24.84
N ALA A 144 -5.01 4.88 -24.61
CA ALA A 144 -6.32 5.54 -24.65
C ALA A 144 -7.40 4.82 -23.79
N GLY A 145 -6.98 4.21 -22.66
CA GLY A 145 -7.86 3.46 -21.75
C GLY A 145 -8.09 1.99 -22.11
N GLU A 146 -7.59 1.51 -23.27
CA GLU A 146 -7.66 0.09 -23.65
C GLU A 146 -6.38 -0.65 -23.26
N GLU A 147 -6.51 -1.83 -22.66
CA GLU A 147 -5.37 -2.65 -22.24
C GLU A 147 -4.67 -3.26 -23.46
N ILE A 148 -3.34 -3.13 -23.50
CA ILE A 148 -2.49 -3.73 -24.54
C ILE A 148 -1.71 -4.88 -23.91
N TYR A 149 -1.91 -6.08 -24.44
CA TYR A 149 -1.09 -7.24 -24.06
C TYR A 149 0.29 -7.18 -24.72
N LEU A 150 1.32 -7.16 -23.88
CA LEU A 150 2.72 -7.25 -24.29
C LEU A 150 3.33 -8.52 -23.71
N LYS A 151 4.19 -9.18 -24.50
CA LYS A 151 5.04 -10.24 -23.97
C LYS A 151 6.03 -9.66 -22.96
N PRO A 152 6.53 -10.44 -21.97
CA PRO A 152 7.43 -9.94 -20.94
C PRO A 152 8.61 -9.12 -21.46
N MET A 153 9.27 -9.57 -22.51
CA MET A 153 10.41 -8.88 -23.15
C MET A 153 9.99 -7.58 -23.82
N GLU A 154 8.82 -7.55 -24.48
CA GLU A 154 8.27 -6.35 -25.12
C GLU A 154 7.94 -5.28 -24.07
N TYR A 155 7.38 -5.70 -22.94
CA TYR A 155 7.12 -4.83 -21.80
C TYR A 155 8.42 -4.24 -21.22
N ASP A 156 9.43 -5.08 -20.99
CA ASP A 156 10.71 -4.63 -20.41
C ASP A 156 11.45 -3.67 -21.37
N CYS A 157 11.39 -3.90 -22.67
CA CYS A 157 11.89 -2.98 -23.69
C CYS A 157 11.14 -1.64 -23.67
N LEU A 158 9.81 -1.67 -23.64
CA LEU A 158 8.99 -0.46 -23.58
C LEU A 158 9.33 0.36 -22.32
N LEU A 159 9.38 -0.29 -21.17
CA LEU A 159 9.70 0.35 -19.89
C LEU A 159 11.09 1.01 -19.92
N MET A 160 12.07 0.34 -20.51
CA MET A 160 13.41 0.90 -20.67
C MET A 160 13.42 2.16 -21.55
N PHE A 161 12.73 2.14 -22.70
CA PHE A 161 12.63 3.30 -23.58
C PHE A 161 11.95 4.49 -22.90
N VAL A 162 10.88 4.22 -22.14
CA VAL A 162 10.12 5.28 -21.44
C VAL A 162 10.95 5.92 -20.31
N ARG A 163 11.69 5.11 -19.55
CA ARG A 163 12.59 5.60 -18.50
C ARG A 163 13.79 6.39 -19.03
N HIS A 164 14.21 6.12 -20.26
CA HIS A 164 15.31 6.82 -20.90
C HIS A 164 14.85 7.80 -22.00
N LYS A 165 13.62 8.31 -21.85
CA LYS A 165 13.06 9.30 -22.79
C LYS A 165 14.06 10.44 -23.02
N ASN A 166 14.30 10.77 -24.30
CA ASN A 166 15.25 11.79 -24.77
C ASN A 166 16.74 11.48 -24.49
N LYS A 167 17.10 10.21 -24.21
CA LYS A 167 18.49 9.76 -24.12
C LYS A 167 18.76 8.70 -25.18
N ALA A 168 19.94 8.76 -25.81
CA ALA A 168 20.38 7.68 -26.67
C ALA A 168 20.72 6.43 -25.81
N LEU A 169 20.20 5.29 -26.22
CA LEU A 169 20.51 4.00 -25.59
C LEU A 169 21.63 3.31 -26.37
N THR A 170 22.61 2.78 -25.67
CA THR A 170 23.66 1.96 -26.29
C THR A 170 23.17 0.55 -26.59
N ARG A 171 23.84 -0.12 -27.53
CA ARG A 171 23.56 -1.54 -27.82
C ARG A 171 23.70 -2.44 -26.59
N GLU A 172 24.69 -2.17 -25.72
CA GLU A 172 24.88 -2.93 -24.47
C GLU A 172 23.74 -2.75 -23.48
N GLN A 173 23.16 -1.55 -23.40
CA GLN A 173 21.99 -1.30 -22.57
C GLN A 173 20.75 -2.04 -23.09
N LEU A 174 20.57 -2.08 -24.40
CA LEU A 174 19.47 -2.82 -25.03
C LEU A 174 19.60 -4.35 -24.83
N LEU A 175 20.83 -4.89 -24.94
CA LEU A 175 21.09 -6.31 -24.74
C LEU A 175 20.91 -6.82 -23.29
N LYS A 176 20.86 -5.93 -22.32
CA LYS A 176 20.58 -6.31 -20.90
C LYS A 176 19.09 -6.60 -20.64
N VAL A 177 18.22 -6.24 -21.54
CA VAL A 177 16.76 -6.41 -21.44
C VAL A 177 16.27 -7.53 -22.37
N LEU A 178 17.07 -7.90 -23.37
CA LEU A 178 16.85 -9.01 -24.30
C LEU A 178 17.45 -10.32 -23.77
#